data_867e9b92be6ab0647a76785fee006021
#
_entry.id   867e9b92be6ab0647a76785fee006021
#
_cell.length_a   1.000
_cell.length_b   1.000
_cell.length_c   1.000
_cell.angle_alpha   90.00
_cell.angle_beta   90.00
_cell.angle_gamma   90.00
#
_symmetry.space_group_name_H-M   'P 1'
#
loop_
_entity.id
_entity.type
_entity.pdbx_description
1 polymer ?
#
loop_
_entity_poly.entity_id
_entity_poly.type
_entity_poly.pdbx_seq_one_letter_code
_entity_poly.pdbx_strand_id
1 'polypeptide(L)'
;MNLLTSRFFILLLTSLFFQGKVKGQKPDLNPYHVVWTSQSKNASESMPCGGGDIGLNVWVEKGEILFYLSRAGAFDENNVFPKLGRVRLKFSPNPFDDGEFRQELKLQQGYVELTGKSKGLSTKVKIWVDVFQPVVHVETESSQPVLVEATYENWRFADLEWTNPSQTWASLGYRDAPFNAIIRADSVQFEGEKVLFYHRNRDQSLFDLTVTQQGLDSVKNQLWNPLKHLTFGGMMTGDQMKPAGTTSGTYADTPYKGWKLKSVAPTRKNHLQVFLHIDTTPNLGEWRSGLAAIEKEAKAAQKTAAPKTQSWWEQFWNRSYIAIHPDQADPNSPEWQVGRNYQLFRYQLGCNAYGDYPTKFNGGLFTFDPGYVDKNLPFTPDHRNWGGGTHTSQNQRLVYFPLFKSGDFDLLPSQLNFYLRALPNAEIRTEFYWGHKGASFTEQLEQYGLPLATSYGWKRPDNFPKGLEYNYWLEYQWDTQLEFALMMLDLERYNGEDISKYIPFIESGLTFFYEHYRYQANLRSRSTYDGEGDLILFPGSGAETYKMAYNSTSTIAALQTILTRLLELPDSYLSEEKHL
;
A
#
# COMPACT_ATOMS: atom_id res chain seq x y z
N MET A 1 68.95 12.55 51.53
CA MET A 1 68.89 14.02 51.66
C MET A 1 68.05 14.52 50.48
N ASN A 2 66.94 15.20 50.79
CA ASN A 2 65.98 15.88 49.97
C ASN A 2 64.98 15.04 49.10
N LEU A 3 63.90 14.82 49.76
CA LEU A 3 62.58 14.50 49.16
C LEU A 3 62.06 15.68 48.34
N LEU A 4 61.64 15.39 47.09
CA LEU A 4 60.80 16.27 46.32
C LEU A 4 59.44 15.57 46.12
N THR A 5 58.43 16.02 46.88
CA THR A 5 57.05 15.67 46.78
C THR A 5 56.43 16.30 45.52
N SER A 6 56.09 15.48 44.53
CA SER A 6 55.26 15.89 43.38
C SER A 6 53.80 15.76 43.74
N ARG A 7 53.09 16.89 43.86
CA ARG A 7 51.63 16.95 44.00
C ARG A 7 51.01 16.78 42.64
N PHE A 8 50.37 15.64 42.40
CA PHE A 8 49.45 15.46 41.28
C PHE A 8 48.15 16.23 41.58
N PHE A 9 47.92 17.30 40.83
CA PHE A 9 46.64 17.97 40.77
C PHE A 9 45.75 17.17 39.81
N ILE A 10 44.79 16.40 40.37
CA ILE A 10 43.70 15.82 39.57
C ILE A 10 42.67 16.94 39.33
N LEU A 11 42.69 17.50 38.12
CA LEU A 11 41.63 18.34 37.63
C LEU A 11 40.43 17.45 37.30
N LEU A 12 39.46 17.39 38.22
CA LEU A 12 38.13 16.85 37.93
C LEU A 12 37.42 17.82 37.01
N LEU A 13 37.49 17.60 35.70
CA LEU A 13 36.60 18.23 34.74
C LEU A 13 35.20 17.62 34.91
N THR A 14 34.38 18.23 35.76
CA THR A 14 32.94 18.02 35.74
C THR A 14 32.40 18.60 34.44
N SER A 15 32.33 17.74 33.42
CA SER A 15 31.52 18.03 32.24
C SER A 15 30.04 18.05 32.65
N LEU A 16 29.56 19.25 32.98
CA LEU A 16 28.13 19.53 32.99
C LEU A 16 27.61 19.27 31.58
N PHE A 17 27.13 18.07 31.33
CA PHE A 17 26.22 17.84 30.22
C PHE A 17 24.97 18.71 30.47
N PHE A 18 24.97 19.90 29.92
CA PHE A 18 23.76 20.62 29.65
C PHE A 18 22.97 19.75 28.65
N GLN A 19 22.16 18.82 29.15
CA GLN A 19 21.01 18.34 28.43
C GLN A 19 20.01 19.49 28.30
N GLY A 20 20.39 20.52 27.58
CA GLY A 20 19.42 21.41 27.00
C GLY A 20 18.58 20.54 26.08
N LYS A 21 17.38 20.21 26.51
CA LYS A 21 16.34 19.78 25.59
C LYS A 21 16.25 20.89 24.57
N VAL A 22 16.95 20.77 23.44
CA VAL A 22 16.66 21.54 22.27
C VAL A 22 15.23 21.11 21.94
N LYS A 23 14.26 21.91 22.36
CA LYS A 23 12.91 21.79 21.82
C LYS A 23 13.09 22.11 20.34
N GLY A 24 13.22 21.06 19.53
CA GLY A 24 13.19 21.20 18.10
C GLY A 24 11.96 22.04 17.78
N GLN A 25 12.15 23.10 17.02
CA GLN A 25 11.03 23.90 16.54
C GLN A 25 10.11 22.93 15.79
N LYS A 26 8.81 22.94 16.13
CA LYS A 26 7.85 22.11 15.40
C LYS A 26 7.97 22.42 13.91
N PRO A 27 7.95 21.39 13.03
CA PRO A 27 8.05 21.63 11.61
C PRO A 27 6.88 22.50 11.17
N ASP A 28 7.16 23.62 10.52
CA ASP A 28 6.15 24.38 9.79
C ASP A 28 6.07 23.83 8.36
N LEU A 29 5.03 23.04 8.07
CA LEU A 29 4.78 22.48 6.74
C LEU A 29 3.84 23.36 5.90
N ASN A 30 3.36 24.50 6.43
CA ASN A 30 2.49 25.39 5.67
C ASN A 30 3.07 25.81 4.31
N PRO A 31 4.39 26.07 4.17
CA PRO A 31 4.99 26.36 2.87
C PRO A 31 4.86 25.25 1.82
N TYR A 32 4.65 24.00 2.27
CA TYR A 32 4.53 22.83 1.40
C TYR A 32 3.09 22.34 1.23
N HIS A 33 2.11 23.02 1.80
CA HIS A 33 0.71 22.72 1.55
C HIS A 33 0.40 22.83 0.06
N VAL A 34 -0.33 21.85 -0.47
CA VAL A 34 -0.81 21.93 -1.85
C VAL A 34 -2.08 22.77 -1.86
N VAL A 35 -2.05 23.89 -2.55
CA VAL A 35 -3.16 24.84 -2.60
C VAL A 35 -3.55 25.09 -4.05
N TRP A 36 -4.82 24.89 -4.37
CA TRP A 36 -5.41 25.21 -5.65
C TRP A 36 -6.50 26.27 -5.49
N THR A 37 -6.47 27.27 -6.36
CA THR A 37 -7.45 28.37 -6.40
C THR A 37 -8.37 28.29 -7.62
N SER A 38 -8.18 27.26 -8.45
CA SER A 38 -9.07 26.88 -9.55
C SER A 38 -9.55 25.46 -9.39
N GLN A 39 -10.74 25.17 -9.86
CA GLN A 39 -11.27 23.80 -9.93
C GLN A 39 -10.44 22.96 -10.89
N SER A 40 -10.40 21.67 -10.66
CA SER A 40 -9.72 20.69 -11.50
C SER A 40 -10.42 20.50 -12.84
N LYS A 41 -9.67 20.17 -13.88
CA LYS A 41 -10.21 19.82 -15.19
C LYS A 41 -10.83 18.43 -15.20
N ASN A 42 -10.26 17.51 -14.44
CA ASN A 42 -10.67 16.11 -14.32
C ASN A 42 -9.91 15.42 -13.17
N ALA A 43 -10.08 14.11 -13.00
CA ALA A 43 -9.47 13.30 -11.95
C ALA A 43 -7.93 13.29 -11.96
N SER A 44 -7.26 13.63 -13.08
CA SER A 44 -5.78 13.69 -13.12
C SER A 44 -5.22 14.85 -12.30
N GLU A 45 -6.04 15.85 -12.01
CA GLU A 45 -5.72 16.96 -11.11
C GLU A 45 -6.33 16.73 -9.71
N SER A 46 -6.47 15.48 -9.27
CA SER A 46 -6.98 15.15 -7.95
C SER A 46 -5.91 15.30 -6.85
N MET A 47 -6.35 15.72 -5.67
CA MET A 47 -5.52 15.90 -4.49
C MET A 47 -5.59 14.64 -3.62
N PRO A 48 -4.45 14.05 -3.20
CA PRO A 48 -4.45 12.88 -2.33
C PRO A 48 -4.97 13.22 -0.94
N CYS A 49 -5.77 12.33 -0.35
CA CYS A 49 -6.20 12.40 1.03
C CYS A 49 -6.30 10.98 1.58
N GLY A 50 -5.79 10.69 2.78
CA GLY A 50 -5.84 9.32 3.29
C GLY A 50 -5.43 9.19 4.74
N GLY A 51 -5.46 7.95 5.22
CA GLY A 51 -5.06 7.56 6.58
C GLY A 51 -5.35 6.07 6.83
N GLY A 52 -4.66 5.48 7.79
CA GLY A 52 -4.79 4.07 8.12
C GLY A 52 -4.35 3.16 6.97
N ASP A 53 -5.28 2.79 6.11
CA ASP A 53 -5.07 1.97 4.91
C ASP A 53 -5.98 2.43 3.75
N ILE A 54 -6.56 3.63 3.85
CA ILE A 54 -7.50 4.19 2.90
C ILE A 54 -6.89 5.40 2.19
N GLY A 55 -7.06 5.47 0.89
CA GLY A 55 -6.66 6.61 0.06
C GLY A 55 -7.82 7.13 -0.80
N LEU A 56 -7.88 8.45 -0.92
CA LEU A 56 -8.85 9.18 -1.70
C LEU A 56 -8.13 10.06 -2.72
N ASN A 57 -8.65 10.10 -3.93
CA ASN A 57 -8.33 11.15 -4.90
C ASN A 57 -9.45 12.19 -4.85
N VAL A 58 -9.21 13.38 -4.34
CA VAL A 58 -10.23 14.42 -4.14
C VAL A 58 -10.07 15.53 -5.16
N TRP A 59 -11.15 15.89 -5.90
CA TRP A 59 -11.14 17.02 -6.82
C TRP A 59 -12.50 17.70 -6.89
N VAL A 60 -12.50 18.93 -7.41
CA VAL A 60 -13.74 19.66 -7.74
C VAL A 60 -13.74 19.94 -9.23
N GLU A 61 -14.83 19.56 -9.88
CA GLU A 61 -15.03 19.73 -11.31
C GLU A 61 -16.45 20.23 -11.55
N LYS A 62 -16.60 21.35 -12.27
CA LYS A 62 -17.90 21.94 -12.62
C LYS A 62 -18.82 22.12 -11.41
N GLY A 63 -18.28 22.62 -10.31
CA GLY A 63 -19.02 22.86 -9.08
C GLY A 63 -19.38 21.62 -8.26
N GLU A 64 -18.96 20.44 -8.65
CA GLU A 64 -19.21 19.19 -7.94
C GLU A 64 -17.93 18.69 -7.28
N ILE A 65 -18.02 18.22 -6.01
CA ILE A 65 -16.91 17.58 -5.33
C ILE A 65 -16.95 16.09 -5.63
N LEU A 66 -15.82 15.54 -6.05
CA LEU A 66 -15.69 14.12 -6.36
C LEU A 66 -14.50 13.54 -5.59
N PHE A 67 -14.63 12.27 -5.22
CA PHE A 67 -13.47 11.52 -4.76
C PHE A 67 -13.57 10.03 -5.07
N TYR A 68 -12.45 9.44 -5.51
CA TYR A 68 -12.29 7.99 -5.59
C TYR A 68 -11.98 7.41 -4.22
N LEU A 69 -12.45 6.19 -3.99
CA LEU A 69 -12.18 5.39 -2.79
C LEU A 69 -11.19 4.28 -3.14
N SER A 70 -10.12 4.12 -2.36
CA SER A 70 -9.21 2.98 -2.41
C SER A 70 -8.93 2.49 -1.00
N ARG A 71 -8.72 1.18 -0.84
CA ARG A 71 -8.28 0.60 0.42
C ARG A 71 -7.29 -0.53 0.17
N ALA A 72 -6.17 -0.56 0.92
CA ALA A 72 -5.18 -1.62 0.81
C ALA A 72 -5.80 -2.98 1.13
N GLY A 73 -5.49 -4.00 0.30
CA GLY A 73 -6.05 -5.34 0.46
C GLY A 73 -7.32 -5.64 -0.34
N ALA A 74 -7.90 -4.67 -1.03
CA ALA A 74 -9.02 -4.90 -1.94
C ALA A 74 -8.50 -5.53 -3.25
N PHE A 75 -8.51 -6.83 -3.37
CA PHE A 75 -8.13 -7.56 -4.59
C PHE A 75 -9.30 -8.43 -5.07
N ASP A 76 -9.70 -8.25 -6.35
CA ASP A 76 -10.73 -9.09 -6.93
C ASP A 76 -10.22 -10.51 -7.24
N GLU A 77 -11.08 -11.40 -7.72
CA GLU A 77 -10.70 -12.78 -8.09
C GLU A 77 -9.65 -12.85 -9.21
N ASN A 78 -9.50 -11.78 -10.00
CA ASN A 78 -8.46 -11.66 -11.01
C ASN A 78 -7.15 -11.09 -10.45
N ASN A 79 -7.07 -10.88 -9.12
CA ASN A 79 -5.96 -10.21 -8.46
C ASN A 79 -5.72 -8.77 -8.98
N VAL A 80 -6.76 -8.11 -9.47
CA VAL A 80 -6.73 -6.66 -9.74
C VAL A 80 -6.89 -5.90 -8.44
N PHE A 81 -6.26 -4.74 -8.31
CA PHE A 81 -6.45 -3.83 -7.18
C PHE A 81 -7.41 -2.69 -7.57
N PRO A 82 -8.75 -2.90 -7.47
CA PRO A 82 -9.74 -1.95 -7.95
C PRO A 82 -9.94 -0.79 -6.98
N LYS A 83 -10.53 0.29 -7.51
CA LYS A 83 -11.17 1.31 -6.68
C LYS A 83 -12.44 0.74 -6.06
N LEU A 84 -12.80 1.24 -4.88
CA LEU A 84 -14.06 0.87 -4.21
C LEU A 84 -15.25 1.71 -4.68
N GLY A 85 -15.10 2.48 -5.74
CA GLY A 85 -16.08 3.37 -6.30
C GLY A 85 -15.68 4.84 -6.23
N ARG A 86 -16.63 5.71 -6.60
CA ARG A 86 -16.49 7.17 -6.54
C ARG A 86 -17.68 7.78 -5.82
N VAL A 87 -17.43 8.79 -4.99
CA VAL A 87 -18.47 9.59 -4.38
C VAL A 87 -18.50 10.97 -5.04
N ARG A 88 -19.70 11.44 -5.35
CA ARG A 88 -19.98 12.77 -5.92
C ARG A 88 -20.91 13.54 -5.00
N LEU A 89 -20.56 14.79 -4.69
CA LEU A 89 -21.35 15.68 -3.85
C LEU A 89 -21.84 16.88 -4.67
N LYS A 90 -23.13 17.18 -4.55
CA LYS A 90 -23.78 18.36 -5.11
C LYS A 90 -24.43 19.16 -4.00
N PHE A 91 -24.42 20.48 -4.17
CA PHE A 91 -25.04 21.41 -3.23
C PHE A 91 -26.14 22.21 -3.92
N SER A 92 -27.20 22.57 -3.18
CA SER A 92 -28.22 23.47 -3.68
C SER A 92 -28.71 24.43 -2.57
N PRO A 93 -28.45 25.76 -2.71
CA PRO A 93 -27.67 26.41 -3.77
C PRO A 93 -26.20 25.97 -3.75
N ASN A 94 -25.50 26.09 -4.89
CA ASN A 94 -24.15 25.60 -5.04
C ASN A 94 -23.10 26.69 -4.71
N PRO A 95 -22.25 26.51 -3.69
CA PRO A 95 -21.21 27.48 -3.32
C PRO A 95 -19.98 27.44 -4.23
N PHE A 96 -19.86 26.40 -5.07
CA PHE A 96 -18.72 26.20 -5.98
C PHE A 96 -19.00 26.62 -7.41
N ASP A 97 -20.21 27.15 -7.71
CA ASP A 97 -20.54 27.77 -8.99
C ASP A 97 -20.00 29.22 -9.02
N ASP A 98 -19.30 29.56 -10.09
CA ASP A 98 -18.91 30.94 -10.47
C ASP A 98 -18.54 31.86 -9.28
N GLY A 99 -17.43 31.61 -8.61
CA GLY A 99 -17.01 32.42 -7.48
C GLY A 99 -15.62 32.11 -6.97
N GLU A 100 -15.35 32.48 -5.71
CA GLU A 100 -14.06 32.17 -5.08
C GLU A 100 -13.99 30.68 -4.77
N PHE A 101 -12.90 30.05 -5.17
CA PHE A 101 -12.61 28.64 -4.92
C PHE A 101 -11.23 28.47 -4.28
N ARG A 102 -11.14 27.57 -3.29
CA ARG A 102 -9.87 27.13 -2.71
C ARG A 102 -9.97 25.66 -2.28
N GLN A 103 -9.01 24.87 -2.70
CA GLN A 103 -8.78 23.50 -2.24
C GLN A 103 -7.37 23.39 -1.67
N GLU A 104 -7.23 22.81 -0.48
CA GLU A 104 -5.96 22.76 0.23
C GLU A 104 -5.76 21.41 0.93
N LEU A 105 -4.60 20.78 0.69
CA LEU A 105 -4.14 19.64 1.48
C LEU A 105 -3.42 20.18 2.72
N LYS A 106 -4.03 19.99 3.88
CA LYS A 106 -3.47 20.30 5.19
C LYS A 106 -2.58 19.15 5.66
N LEU A 107 -1.31 19.14 5.23
CA LEU A 107 -0.38 18.05 5.48
C LEU A 107 -0.25 17.70 6.96
N GLN A 108 -0.05 18.69 7.82
CA GLN A 108 0.14 18.47 9.26
C GLN A 108 -1.07 17.83 9.94
N GLN A 109 -2.27 18.05 9.41
CA GLN A 109 -3.51 17.56 9.99
C GLN A 109 -4.12 16.40 9.21
N GLY A 110 -3.58 16.06 8.03
CA GLY A 110 -3.97 14.92 7.24
C GLY A 110 -5.36 15.01 6.59
N TYR A 111 -5.83 16.21 6.20
CA TYR A 111 -7.13 16.37 5.55
C TYR A 111 -7.10 17.34 4.36
N VAL A 112 -8.10 17.23 3.51
CA VAL A 112 -8.37 18.19 2.43
C VAL A 112 -9.48 19.15 2.86
N GLU A 113 -9.23 20.45 2.74
CA GLU A 113 -10.21 21.50 2.96
C GLU A 113 -10.59 22.16 1.62
N LEU A 114 -11.89 22.26 1.38
CA LEU A 114 -12.47 22.94 0.22
C LEU A 114 -13.30 24.12 0.69
N THR A 115 -13.09 25.28 0.09
CA THR A 115 -13.89 26.48 0.37
C THR A 115 -14.44 27.01 -0.95
N GLY A 116 -15.74 27.22 -0.99
CA GLY A 116 -16.43 27.85 -2.12
C GLY A 116 -17.22 29.06 -1.65
N LYS A 117 -17.21 30.14 -2.43
CA LYS A 117 -18.06 31.31 -2.19
C LYS A 117 -18.71 31.79 -3.49
N SER A 118 -20.02 31.75 -3.54
CA SER A 118 -20.80 32.21 -4.69
C SER A 118 -22.09 32.90 -4.22
N LYS A 119 -22.43 34.05 -4.80
CA LYS A 119 -23.70 34.77 -4.57
C LYS A 119 -24.06 34.98 -3.08
N GLY A 120 -23.07 35.29 -2.24
CA GLY A 120 -23.28 35.51 -0.79
C GLY A 120 -23.36 34.23 0.06
N LEU A 121 -23.28 33.07 -0.56
CA LEU A 121 -23.14 31.77 0.11
C LEU A 121 -21.66 31.42 0.24
N SER A 122 -21.22 31.06 1.45
CA SER A 122 -19.89 30.51 1.70
C SER A 122 -20.02 29.14 2.34
N THR A 123 -19.30 28.15 1.83
CA THR A 123 -19.32 26.78 2.35
C THR A 123 -17.89 26.27 2.46
N LYS A 124 -17.62 25.60 3.59
CA LYS A 124 -16.38 24.86 3.86
C LYS A 124 -16.73 23.37 3.90
N VAL A 125 -15.95 22.57 3.19
CA VAL A 125 -16.03 21.11 3.23
C VAL A 125 -14.69 20.56 3.65
N LYS A 126 -14.66 19.75 4.72
CA LYS A 126 -13.48 19.04 5.20
C LYS A 126 -13.63 17.56 4.90
N ILE A 127 -12.66 16.99 4.18
CA ILE A 127 -12.60 15.56 3.85
C ILE A 127 -11.37 14.97 4.55
N TRP A 128 -11.58 13.94 5.35
CA TRP A 128 -10.51 13.26 6.07
C TRP A 128 -10.82 11.79 6.27
N VAL A 129 -9.76 11.01 6.51
CA VAL A 129 -9.85 9.57 6.79
C VAL A 129 -9.42 9.36 8.24
N ASP A 130 -10.19 8.61 9.00
CA ASP A 130 -9.80 8.19 10.33
C ASP A 130 -8.64 7.18 10.23
N VAL A 131 -7.53 7.48 10.91
CA VAL A 131 -6.32 6.63 10.89
C VAL A 131 -6.53 5.30 11.60
N PHE A 132 -7.44 5.26 12.59
CA PHE A 132 -7.65 4.11 13.48
C PHE A 132 -8.90 3.30 13.15
N GLN A 133 -9.82 3.89 12.38
CA GLN A 133 -11.05 3.24 11.94
C GLN A 133 -11.20 3.40 10.43
N PRO A 134 -11.64 2.37 9.69
CA PRO A 134 -11.75 2.46 8.25
C PRO A 134 -12.96 3.29 7.80
N VAL A 135 -12.92 4.59 8.11
CA VAL A 135 -14.02 5.53 7.85
C VAL A 135 -13.51 6.79 7.16
N VAL A 136 -14.21 7.15 6.09
CA VAL A 136 -14.07 8.45 5.42
C VAL A 136 -15.13 9.40 5.96
N HIS A 137 -14.71 10.60 6.34
CA HIS A 137 -15.58 11.66 6.83
C HIS A 137 -15.61 12.84 5.86
N VAL A 138 -16.82 13.34 5.59
CA VAL A 138 -17.04 14.57 4.83
C VAL A 138 -17.91 15.50 5.67
N GLU A 139 -17.31 16.53 6.23
CA GLU A 139 -17.96 17.52 7.08
C GLU A 139 -18.19 18.80 6.30
N THR A 140 -19.44 19.25 6.25
CA THR A 140 -19.84 20.48 5.56
C THR A 140 -20.31 21.52 6.55
N GLU A 141 -19.80 22.75 6.44
CA GLU A 141 -20.31 23.93 7.15
C GLU A 141 -20.61 25.04 6.15
N SER A 142 -21.81 25.60 6.21
CA SER A 142 -22.28 26.62 5.27
C SER A 142 -22.84 27.85 5.98
N SER A 143 -22.62 29.04 5.43
CA SER A 143 -23.15 30.31 5.95
C SER A 143 -24.68 30.40 5.88
N GLN A 144 -25.29 29.67 4.94
CA GLN A 144 -26.73 29.56 4.78
C GLN A 144 -27.12 28.07 4.63
N PRO A 145 -28.36 27.67 4.90
CA PRO A 145 -28.80 26.31 4.71
C PRO A 145 -28.70 25.88 3.24
N VAL A 146 -28.13 24.69 3.00
CA VAL A 146 -27.98 24.05 1.68
C VAL A 146 -28.54 22.63 1.72
N LEU A 147 -29.08 22.16 0.61
CA LEU A 147 -29.34 20.75 0.38
C LEU A 147 -28.04 20.10 -0.10
N VAL A 148 -27.75 18.91 0.42
CA VAL A 148 -26.61 18.08 0.00
C VAL A 148 -27.14 16.81 -0.65
N GLU A 149 -26.67 16.51 -1.85
CA GLU A 149 -26.88 15.23 -2.52
C GLU A 149 -25.53 14.51 -2.65
N ALA A 150 -25.44 13.29 -2.13
CA ALA A 150 -24.28 12.42 -2.25
C ALA A 150 -24.63 11.22 -3.14
N THR A 151 -23.87 11.00 -4.20
CA THR A 151 -24.03 9.87 -5.11
C THR A 151 -22.84 8.93 -4.97
N TYR A 152 -23.08 7.68 -4.61
CA TYR A 152 -22.09 6.61 -4.77
C TYR A 152 -22.17 6.11 -6.21
N GLU A 153 -21.07 6.17 -6.95
CA GLU A 153 -20.95 5.79 -8.35
C GLU A 153 -20.07 4.54 -8.50
N ASN A 154 -20.60 3.56 -9.25
CA ASN A 154 -19.93 2.29 -9.52
C ASN A 154 -19.96 1.99 -11.02
N TRP A 155 -18.82 1.58 -11.60
CA TRP A 155 -18.66 1.21 -13.01
C TRP A 155 -18.60 -0.32 -13.22
N ARG A 156 -18.47 -1.11 -12.14
CA ARG A 156 -18.62 -2.56 -12.17
C ARG A 156 -20.04 -3.01 -11.82
N PHE A 157 -21.03 -2.42 -12.48
CA PHE A 157 -22.47 -2.73 -12.26
C PHE A 157 -22.97 -3.89 -13.12
N ALA A 158 -22.13 -4.44 -14.00
CA ALA A 158 -22.35 -5.62 -14.82
C ALA A 158 -20.98 -6.31 -15.05
N ASP A 159 -21.01 -7.61 -15.33
CA ASP A 159 -19.82 -8.35 -15.72
C ASP A 159 -19.23 -7.75 -17.01
N LEU A 160 -17.91 -7.61 -17.06
CA LEU A 160 -17.18 -7.04 -18.19
C LEU A 160 -16.02 -7.95 -18.58
N GLU A 161 -16.03 -8.43 -19.81
CA GLU A 161 -14.94 -9.21 -20.38
C GLU A 161 -13.82 -8.30 -20.87
N TRP A 162 -12.57 -8.66 -20.59
CA TRP A 162 -11.41 -7.98 -21.15
C TRP A 162 -11.23 -8.37 -22.62
N THR A 163 -11.39 -7.43 -23.52
CA THR A 163 -11.24 -7.64 -24.96
C THR A 163 -9.98 -6.99 -25.52
N ASN A 164 -9.34 -6.09 -24.77
CA ASN A 164 -8.09 -5.43 -25.16
C ASN A 164 -6.91 -6.08 -24.40
N PRO A 165 -5.90 -6.62 -25.13
CA PRO A 165 -4.73 -7.25 -24.50
C PRO A 165 -4.00 -6.34 -23.49
N SER A 166 -4.04 -5.01 -23.65
CA SER A 166 -3.41 -4.08 -22.72
C SER A 166 -4.09 -4.07 -21.33
N GLN A 167 -5.32 -4.58 -21.19
CA GLN A 167 -5.98 -4.71 -19.89
C GLN A 167 -5.27 -5.73 -19.00
N THR A 168 -4.60 -6.71 -19.57
CA THR A 168 -3.84 -7.74 -18.81
C THR A 168 -2.67 -7.17 -18.01
N TRP A 169 -2.24 -5.92 -18.28
CA TRP A 169 -1.29 -5.25 -17.40
C TRP A 169 -1.82 -4.99 -15.99
N ALA A 170 -3.14 -4.96 -15.81
CA ALA A 170 -3.75 -4.85 -14.49
C ALA A 170 -3.70 -6.17 -13.70
N SER A 171 -3.55 -7.32 -14.39
CA SER A 171 -3.31 -8.63 -13.79
C SER A 171 -2.52 -9.49 -14.77
N LEU A 172 -1.21 -9.54 -14.56
CA LEU A 172 -0.26 -10.15 -15.48
C LEU A 172 -0.45 -11.67 -15.66
N GLY A 173 -1.11 -12.35 -14.74
CA GLY A 173 -1.42 -13.76 -14.86
C GLY A 173 -2.29 -14.12 -16.06
N TYR A 174 -3.01 -13.16 -16.62
CA TYR A 174 -3.81 -13.34 -17.84
C TYR A 174 -3.06 -12.96 -19.12
N ARG A 175 -1.82 -12.53 -19.03
CA ARG A 175 -1.04 -12.15 -20.21
C ARG A 175 -0.83 -13.36 -21.13
N ASP A 176 -1.19 -13.20 -22.40
CA ASP A 176 -1.13 -14.25 -23.42
C ASP A 176 -2.06 -15.47 -23.15
N ALA A 177 -3.01 -15.36 -22.24
CA ALA A 177 -3.99 -16.41 -21.99
C ALA A 177 -4.85 -16.67 -23.26
N PRO A 178 -5.26 -17.93 -23.52
CA PRO A 178 -6.13 -18.27 -24.65
C PRO A 178 -7.60 -17.93 -24.40
N PHE A 179 -7.91 -17.22 -23.33
CA PHE A 179 -9.23 -16.75 -22.94
C PHE A 179 -9.13 -15.38 -22.26
N ASN A 180 -10.22 -14.66 -22.23
CA ASN A 180 -10.29 -13.33 -21.62
C ASN A 180 -10.67 -13.41 -20.15
N ALA A 181 -10.07 -12.58 -19.30
CA ALA A 181 -10.51 -12.40 -17.95
C ALA A 181 -11.87 -11.68 -17.91
N ILE A 182 -12.67 -11.96 -16.89
CA ILE A 182 -13.96 -11.32 -16.67
C ILE A 182 -13.91 -10.57 -15.34
N ILE A 183 -14.09 -9.26 -15.37
CA ILE A 183 -14.36 -8.47 -14.17
C ILE A 183 -15.82 -8.73 -13.78
N ARG A 184 -16.03 -9.19 -12.55
CA ARG A 184 -17.35 -9.48 -12.03
C ARG A 184 -18.00 -8.23 -11.46
N ALA A 185 -19.34 -8.20 -11.57
CA ALA A 185 -20.13 -7.10 -11.08
C ALA A 185 -20.11 -7.00 -9.55
N ASP A 186 -20.05 -5.77 -9.05
CA ASP A 186 -20.28 -5.45 -7.64
C ASP A 186 -21.78 -5.49 -7.30
N SER A 187 -22.08 -5.70 -6.03
CA SER A 187 -23.42 -5.55 -5.49
C SER A 187 -23.57 -4.17 -4.86
N VAL A 188 -24.57 -3.42 -5.31
CA VAL A 188 -24.90 -2.10 -4.74
C VAL A 188 -26.41 -1.98 -4.55
N GLN A 189 -26.84 -1.57 -3.35
CA GLN A 189 -28.25 -1.43 -3.02
C GLN A 189 -28.50 -0.39 -1.93
N PHE A 190 -29.72 0.10 -1.86
CA PHE A 190 -30.18 0.84 -0.69
C PHE A 190 -30.50 -0.13 0.44
N GLU A 191 -30.07 0.21 1.65
CA GLU A 191 -30.38 -0.52 2.88
C GLU A 191 -30.81 0.49 3.96
N GLY A 192 -32.10 0.63 4.18
CA GLY A 192 -32.64 1.72 4.98
C GLY A 192 -32.25 3.09 4.40
N GLU A 193 -31.61 3.91 5.20
CA GLU A 193 -31.13 5.25 4.81
C GLU A 193 -29.67 5.25 4.32
N LYS A 194 -29.15 4.11 3.88
CA LYS A 194 -27.75 3.91 3.49
C LYS A 194 -27.63 3.37 2.08
N VAL A 195 -26.45 3.52 1.49
CA VAL A 195 -26.01 2.79 0.28
C VAL A 195 -25.00 1.74 0.71
N LEU A 196 -25.36 0.47 0.60
CA LEU A 196 -24.44 -0.66 0.80
C LEU A 196 -23.85 -1.05 -0.54
N PHE A 197 -22.53 -1.26 -0.59
CA PHE A 197 -21.80 -1.67 -1.78
C PHE A 197 -20.69 -2.64 -1.43
N TYR A 198 -20.51 -3.70 -2.24
CA TYR A 198 -19.43 -4.67 -2.03
C TYR A 198 -19.14 -5.47 -3.30
N HIS A 199 -17.91 -5.94 -3.38
CA HIS A 199 -17.47 -7.03 -4.23
C HIS A 199 -17.20 -8.27 -3.35
N ARG A 200 -17.61 -9.44 -3.81
CA ARG A 200 -17.25 -10.72 -3.21
C ARG A 200 -16.63 -11.60 -4.27
N ASN A 201 -15.38 -11.99 -4.05
CA ASN A 201 -14.64 -12.84 -4.97
C ASN A 201 -15.37 -14.17 -5.21
N ARG A 202 -15.32 -14.63 -6.46
CA ARG A 202 -15.85 -15.92 -6.87
C ARG A 202 -14.94 -17.05 -6.38
N ASP A 203 -15.45 -18.29 -6.42
CA ASP A 203 -14.70 -19.47 -5.97
C ASP A 203 -13.48 -19.76 -6.84
N GLN A 204 -13.56 -19.46 -8.13
CA GLN A 204 -12.42 -19.53 -9.05
C GLN A 204 -11.75 -18.17 -9.17
N SER A 205 -10.44 -18.17 -8.99
CA SER A 205 -9.62 -16.95 -8.99
C SER A 205 -8.31 -17.16 -9.74
N LEU A 206 -7.55 -16.10 -9.92
CA LEU A 206 -6.21 -16.17 -10.47
C LEU A 206 -5.29 -17.12 -9.67
N PHE A 207 -5.54 -17.29 -8.38
CA PHE A 207 -4.81 -18.26 -7.56
C PHE A 207 -4.90 -19.68 -8.15
N ASP A 208 -6.10 -20.13 -8.54
CA ASP A 208 -6.31 -21.46 -9.11
C ASP A 208 -5.53 -21.61 -10.42
N LEU A 209 -5.58 -20.60 -11.27
CA LEU A 209 -4.83 -20.56 -12.51
C LEU A 209 -3.31 -20.62 -12.27
N THR A 210 -2.81 -19.82 -11.32
CA THR A 210 -1.38 -19.80 -10.95
C THR A 210 -0.91 -21.16 -10.44
N VAL A 211 -1.69 -21.79 -9.56
CA VAL A 211 -1.38 -23.11 -9.01
C VAL A 211 -1.26 -24.16 -10.13
N THR A 212 -2.23 -24.17 -11.05
CA THR A 212 -2.21 -25.12 -12.19
C THR A 212 -1.05 -24.84 -13.14
N GLN A 213 -0.79 -23.60 -13.52
CA GLN A 213 0.33 -23.24 -14.38
C GLN A 213 1.70 -23.58 -13.78
N GLN A 214 1.81 -23.50 -12.47
CA GLN A 214 3.03 -23.85 -11.74
C GLN A 214 3.09 -25.35 -11.38
N GLY A 215 2.06 -26.14 -11.71
CA GLY A 215 2.00 -27.57 -11.47
C GLY A 215 1.92 -27.93 -9.98
N LEU A 216 1.37 -27.03 -9.15
CA LEU A 216 1.25 -27.18 -7.69
C LEU A 216 -0.10 -27.78 -7.25
N ASP A 217 -0.88 -28.34 -8.18
CA ASP A 217 -2.25 -28.84 -7.89
C ASP A 217 -2.30 -29.84 -6.74
N SER A 218 -1.29 -30.73 -6.61
CA SER A 218 -1.24 -31.75 -5.55
C SER A 218 -1.05 -31.17 -4.14
N VAL A 219 -0.51 -29.95 -4.03
CA VAL A 219 -0.28 -29.26 -2.75
C VAL A 219 -1.20 -28.04 -2.56
N LYS A 220 -2.13 -27.81 -3.49
CA LYS A 220 -3.03 -26.65 -3.51
C LYS A 220 -3.74 -26.39 -2.17
N ASN A 221 -4.20 -27.44 -1.51
CA ASN A 221 -4.94 -27.34 -0.25
C ASN A 221 -4.07 -26.90 0.95
N GLN A 222 -2.75 -26.92 0.79
CA GLN A 222 -1.79 -26.46 1.79
C GLN A 222 -1.41 -24.99 1.59
N LEU A 223 -1.70 -24.44 0.41
CA LEU A 223 -1.32 -23.10 0.05
C LEU A 223 -2.30 -22.07 0.62
N TRP A 224 -1.77 -20.98 1.15
CA TRP A 224 -2.53 -19.82 1.57
C TRP A 224 -3.11 -19.09 0.35
N ASN A 225 -4.44 -18.95 0.32
CA ASN A 225 -5.17 -18.25 -0.72
C ASN A 225 -5.98 -17.08 -0.12
N PRO A 226 -5.46 -15.85 -0.13
CA PRO A 226 -6.17 -14.70 0.42
C PRO A 226 -7.32 -14.19 -0.47
N LEU A 227 -7.42 -14.64 -1.72
CA LEU A 227 -8.49 -14.23 -2.64
C LEU A 227 -9.78 -15.01 -2.42
N LYS A 228 -9.69 -16.21 -1.83
CA LYS A 228 -10.85 -17.06 -1.62
C LYS A 228 -11.80 -16.44 -0.59
N HIS A 229 -13.05 -16.23 -0.99
CA HIS A 229 -14.09 -15.61 -0.14
C HIS A 229 -13.79 -14.18 0.33
N LEU A 230 -12.75 -13.54 -0.21
CA LEU A 230 -12.47 -12.14 0.07
C LEU A 230 -13.67 -11.29 -0.34
N THR A 231 -14.11 -10.45 0.59
CA THR A 231 -15.18 -9.49 0.35
C THR A 231 -14.69 -8.11 0.76
N PHE A 232 -14.85 -7.13 -0.11
CA PHE A 232 -14.46 -5.75 0.15
C PHE A 232 -15.53 -4.79 -0.34
N GLY A 233 -15.68 -3.68 0.36
CA GLY A 233 -16.70 -2.68 0.08
C GLY A 233 -17.01 -1.86 1.32
N GLY A 234 -18.26 -1.45 1.46
CA GLY A 234 -18.66 -0.62 2.59
C GLY A 234 -20.09 -0.12 2.51
N MET A 235 -20.35 0.93 3.29
CA MET A 235 -21.61 1.64 3.24
C MET A 235 -21.42 3.15 3.36
N MET A 236 -22.22 3.90 2.63
CA MET A 236 -22.31 5.36 2.70
C MET A 236 -23.60 5.77 3.41
N THR A 237 -23.48 6.69 4.36
CA THR A 237 -24.62 7.28 5.09
C THR A 237 -24.34 8.75 5.41
N GLY A 238 -25.37 9.55 5.65
CA GLY A 238 -25.20 10.96 6.05
C GLY A 238 -26.28 11.40 7.01
N ASP A 239 -25.97 12.41 7.83
CA ASP A 239 -26.90 12.97 8.78
C ASP A 239 -28.17 13.48 8.07
N GLN A 240 -29.35 12.95 8.47
CA GLN A 240 -30.65 13.31 7.88
C GLN A 240 -30.67 13.19 6.36
N MET A 241 -29.98 12.21 5.79
CA MET A 241 -30.04 11.90 4.36
C MET A 241 -30.87 10.65 4.12
N LYS A 242 -31.59 10.62 2.99
CA LYS A 242 -32.43 9.49 2.57
C LYS A 242 -32.16 9.11 1.12
N PRO A 243 -32.46 7.85 0.73
CA PRO A 243 -32.43 7.42 -0.66
C PRO A 243 -33.20 8.36 -1.56
N ALA A 244 -32.58 8.78 -2.66
CA ALA A 244 -33.14 9.70 -3.66
C ALA A 244 -33.13 9.10 -5.08
N GLY A 245 -33.16 7.76 -5.17
CA GLY A 245 -33.15 7.01 -6.42
C GLY A 245 -31.76 6.78 -7.00
N THR A 246 -31.74 6.17 -8.18
CA THR A 246 -30.52 5.86 -8.93
C THR A 246 -30.34 6.81 -10.11
N THR A 247 -29.13 6.85 -10.66
CA THR A 247 -28.79 7.58 -11.88
C THR A 247 -27.81 6.76 -12.70
N SER A 248 -27.59 7.14 -13.95
CA SER A 248 -26.53 6.58 -14.79
C SER A 248 -25.83 7.72 -15.51
N GLY A 249 -24.57 7.52 -15.87
CA GLY A 249 -23.80 8.52 -16.59
C GLY A 249 -22.50 7.92 -17.13
N THR A 250 -21.66 8.79 -17.67
CA THR A 250 -20.31 8.45 -18.15
C THR A 250 -19.32 9.45 -17.56
N TYR A 251 -18.17 8.96 -17.14
CA TYR A 251 -17.04 9.77 -16.69
C TYR A 251 -15.75 9.17 -17.24
N ALA A 252 -14.92 10.00 -17.86
CA ALA A 252 -13.68 9.54 -18.51
C ALA A 252 -13.93 8.33 -19.45
N ASP A 253 -14.97 8.40 -20.27
CA ASP A 253 -15.46 7.35 -21.17
C ASP A 253 -15.91 6.04 -20.46
N THR A 254 -15.89 6.02 -19.13
CA THR A 254 -16.37 4.88 -18.33
C THR A 254 -17.83 5.08 -17.93
N PRO A 255 -18.76 4.22 -18.38
CA PRO A 255 -20.15 4.22 -17.91
C PRO A 255 -20.22 3.86 -16.42
N TYR A 256 -21.13 4.52 -15.70
CA TYR A 256 -21.38 4.20 -14.29
C TYR A 256 -22.87 4.21 -13.96
N LYS A 257 -23.21 3.51 -12.88
CA LYS A 257 -24.50 3.62 -12.19
C LYS A 257 -24.29 4.26 -10.83
N GLY A 258 -25.21 5.15 -10.43
CA GLY A 258 -25.10 5.91 -9.18
C GLY A 258 -26.31 5.70 -8.26
N TRP A 259 -26.09 5.63 -6.96
CA TRP A 259 -27.10 5.55 -5.90
C TRP A 259 -27.04 6.81 -5.06
N LYS A 260 -28.15 7.53 -4.97
CA LYS A 260 -28.20 8.86 -4.39
C LYS A 260 -28.76 8.85 -2.98
N LEU A 261 -28.09 9.56 -2.07
CA LEU A 261 -28.64 10.03 -0.80
C LEU A 261 -28.81 11.54 -0.88
N LYS A 262 -29.90 12.07 -0.34
CA LYS A 262 -30.18 13.51 -0.31
C LYS A 262 -30.64 13.93 1.08
N SER A 263 -30.17 15.08 1.57
CA SER A 263 -30.65 15.65 2.83
C SER A 263 -32.13 15.97 2.76
N VAL A 264 -32.89 15.62 3.81
CA VAL A 264 -34.34 15.78 3.89
C VAL A 264 -34.78 17.24 3.93
N ALA A 265 -33.89 18.11 4.42
CA ALA A 265 -34.10 19.55 4.48
C ALA A 265 -32.74 20.28 4.29
N PRO A 266 -32.77 21.57 3.87
CA PRO A 266 -31.57 22.38 3.86
C PRO A 266 -31.01 22.53 5.26
N THR A 267 -29.67 22.39 5.39
CA THR A 267 -28.96 22.51 6.66
C THR A 267 -27.67 23.31 6.50
N ARG A 268 -27.19 23.93 7.60
CA ARG A 268 -25.89 24.61 7.61
C ARG A 268 -24.75 23.67 7.91
N LYS A 269 -25.03 22.50 8.48
CA LYS A 269 -24.06 21.48 8.80
C LYS A 269 -24.56 20.13 8.29
N ASN A 270 -23.69 19.40 7.66
CA ASN A 270 -23.94 18.02 7.23
C ASN A 270 -22.68 17.18 7.44
N HIS A 271 -22.88 15.93 7.82
CA HIS A 271 -21.79 14.96 7.96
C HIS A 271 -22.16 13.70 7.17
N LEU A 272 -21.35 13.42 6.15
CA LEU A 272 -21.41 12.18 5.37
C LEU A 272 -20.27 11.28 5.83
N GLN A 273 -20.53 9.98 5.96
CA GLN A 273 -19.54 8.97 6.32
C GLN A 273 -19.56 7.81 5.31
N VAL A 274 -18.39 7.29 4.98
CA VAL A 274 -18.24 6.05 4.22
C VAL A 274 -17.42 5.08 5.07
N PHE A 275 -18.07 4.03 5.55
CA PHE A 275 -17.47 2.93 6.30
C PHE A 275 -16.98 1.88 5.30
N LEU A 276 -15.74 1.43 5.42
CA LEU A 276 -15.15 0.43 4.54
C LEU A 276 -14.78 -0.83 5.32
N HIS A 277 -15.01 -2.00 4.72
CA HIS A 277 -14.66 -3.28 5.31
C HIS A 277 -14.06 -4.22 4.25
N ILE A 278 -12.96 -4.87 4.62
CA ILE A 278 -12.31 -5.93 3.83
C ILE A 278 -12.10 -7.10 4.77
N ASP A 279 -12.60 -8.27 4.38
CA ASP A 279 -12.40 -9.49 5.17
C ASP A 279 -12.59 -10.73 4.30
N THR A 280 -11.93 -11.82 4.71
CA THR A 280 -12.11 -13.16 4.16
C THR A 280 -13.03 -13.94 5.07
N THR A 281 -14.30 -14.04 4.69
CA THR A 281 -15.34 -14.69 5.51
C THR A 281 -16.04 -15.83 4.77
N PRO A 282 -16.44 -16.91 5.47
CA PRO A 282 -17.16 -18.04 4.85
C PRO A 282 -18.41 -17.62 4.11
N ASN A 283 -19.11 -16.60 4.59
CA ASN A 283 -20.35 -16.12 4.00
C ASN A 283 -20.49 -14.60 4.12
N LEU A 284 -21.37 -14.03 3.31
CA LEU A 284 -21.63 -12.60 3.28
C LEU A 284 -22.21 -12.05 4.60
N GLY A 285 -22.94 -12.87 5.35
CA GLY A 285 -23.53 -12.47 6.64
C GLY A 285 -22.47 -12.07 7.66
N GLU A 286 -21.39 -12.83 7.73
CA GLU A 286 -20.26 -12.53 8.62
C GLU A 286 -19.57 -11.23 8.22
N TRP A 287 -19.30 -11.02 6.92
CA TRP A 287 -18.75 -9.76 6.44
C TRP A 287 -19.66 -8.56 6.78
N ARG A 288 -20.98 -8.70 6.61
CA ARG A 288 -21.95 -7.65 6.98
C ARG A 288 -21.93 -7.37 8.49
N SER A 289 -21.74 -8.39 9.31
CA SER A 289 -21.61 -8.24 10.77
C SER A 289 -20.33 -7.47 11.12
N GLY A 290 -19.22 -7.73 10.44
CA GLY A 290 -17.98 -6.97 10.57
C GLY A 290 -18.17 -5.51 10.20
N LEU A 291 -18.82 -5.22 9.08
CA LEU A 291 -19.13 -3.84 8.65
C LEU A 291 -20.02 -3.11 9.67
N ALA A 292 -21.02 -3.80 10.23
CA ALA A 292 -21.90 -3.23 11.26
C ALA A 292 -21.14 -2.96 12.59
N ALA A 293 -20.17 -3.79 12.93
CA ALA A 293 -19.29 -3.56 14.09
C ALA A 293 -18.44 -2.30 13.89
N ILE A 294 -17.83 -2.13 12.71
CA ILE A 294 -17.08 -0.92 12.35
C ILE A 294 -17.96 0.33 12.49
N GLU A 295 -19.18 0.31 11.95
CA GLU A 295 -20.12 1.42 12.09
C GLU A 295 -20.41 1.75 13.57
N LYS A 296 -20.65 0.73 14.39
CA LYS A 296 -20.96 0.89 15.82
C LYS A 296 -19.77 1.50 16.57
N GLU A 297 -18.56 1.00 16.33
CA GLU A 297 -17.33 1.48 16.97
C GLU A 297 -17.01 2.92 16.56
N ALA A 298 -17.10 3.22 15.28
CA ALA A 298 -16.85 4.57 14.76
C ALA A 298 -17.87 5.59 15.30
N LYS A 299 -19.14 5.21 15.41
CA LYS A 299 -20.17 6.07 16.06
C LYS A 299 -19.86 6.31 17.54
N ALA A 300 -19.40 5.30 18.27
CA ALA A 300 -18.99 5.45 19.66
C ALA A 300 -17.76 6.36 19.81
N ALA A 301 -16.83 6.30 18.85
CA ALA A 301 -15.61 7.10 18.81
C ALA A 301 -15.78 8.50 18.19
N GLN A 302 -16.94 8.85 17.66
CA GLN A 302 -17.17 10.04 16.81
C GLN A 302 -16.58 11.34 17.38
N LYS A 303 -16.70 11.56 18.70
CA LYS A 303 -16.19 12.78 19.34
C LYS A 303 -14.67 12.83 19.47
N THR A 304 -14.01 11.68 19.43
CA THR A 304 -12.56 11.55 19.63
C THR A 304 -11.79 11.20 18.35
N ALA A 305 -12.46 10.77 17.31
CA ALA A 305 -11.87 10.32 16.05
C ALA A 305 -11.01 11.42 15.37
N ALA A 306 -11.59 12.60 15.13
CA ALA A 306 -10.87 13.70 14.50
C ALA A 306 -9.67 14.18 15.34
N PRO A 307 -9.78 14.45 16.67
CA PRO A 307 -8.62 14.78 17.49
C PRO A 307 -7.53 13.71 17.52
N LYS A 308 -7.90 12.43 17.59
CA LYS A 308 -6.92 11.32 17.58
C LYS A 308 -6.19 11.23 16.23
N THR A 309 -6.90 11.30 15.11
CA THR A 309 -6.33 11.31 13.76
C THR A 309 -5.39 12.51 13.57
N GLN A 310 -5.81 13.70 14.00
CA GLN A 310 -4.95 14.89 13.95
C GLN A 310 -3.69 14.72 14.80
N SER A 311 -3.83 14.21 16.03
CA SER A 311 -2.68 13.95 16.92
C SER A 311 -1.70 12.93 16.30
N TRP A 312 -2.21 11.90 15.63
CA TRP A 312 -1.37 10.94 14.94
C TRP A 312 -0.56 11.61 13.82
N TRP A 313 -1.19 12.43 12.97
CA TRP A 313 -0.50 13.16 11.92
C TRP A 313 0.52 14.16 12.48
N GLU A 314 0.21 14.86 13.57
CA GLU A 314 1.16 15.76 14.23
C GLU A 314 2.38 14.98 14.76
N GLN A 315 2.19 13.80 15.38
CA GLN A 315 3.28 12.96 15.83
C GLN A 315 4.10 12.41 14.66
N PHE A 316 3.46 11.97 13.59
CA PHE A 316 4.11 11.52 12.37
C PHE A 316 5.05 12.60 11.80
N TRP A 317 4.60 13.82 11.68
CA TRP A 317 5.41 14.92 11.17
C TRP A 317 6.50 15.37 12.15
N ASN A 318 6.33 15.20 13.44
CA ASN A 318 7.34 15.53 14.44
C ASN A 318 8.53 14.56 14.44
N ARG A 319 8.43 13.38 13.82
CA ARG A 319 9.53 12.39 13.74
C ARG A 319 10.63 12.84 12.80
N SER A 320 10.27 13.34 11.63
CA SER A 320 11.21 13.74 10.59
C SER A 320 10.56 14.70 9.59
N TYR A 321 11.36 15.62 9.09
CA TYR A 321 10.99 16.48 7.97
C TYR A 321 12.25 17.00 7.28
N ILE A 322 12.13 17.37 6.02
CA ILE A 322 13.19 18.04 5.27
C ILE A 322 12.61 19.36 4.77
N ALA A 323 13.13 20.47 5.28
CA ALA A 323 12.74 21.80 4.85
C ALA A 323 13.84 22.37 3.93
N ILE A 324 13.48 22.66 2.67
CA ILE A 324 14.36 23.26 1.68
C ILE A 324 13.66 24.52 1.17
N HIS A 325 14.29 25.64 1.37
CA HIS A 325 13.77 26.97 1.00
C HIS A 325 12.32 27.21 1.47
N PRO A 326 11.98 26.94 2.74
CA PRO A 326 10.59 27.07 3.22
C PRO A 326 10.08 28.51 3.15
N ASP A 327 10.97 29.51 3.28
CA ASP A 327 10.63 30.93 3.23
C ASP A 327 10.42 31.46 1.78
N GLN A 328 10.73 30.65 0.78
CA GLN A 328 10.64 30.99 -0.64
C GLN A 328 9.76 29.95 -1.36
N ALA A 329 8.51 29.83 -0.94
CA ALA A 329 7.54 28.90 -1.54
C ALA A 329 7.26 29.29 -3.01
N ASP A 330 8.12 28.84 -3.91
CA ASP A 330 7.99 29.02 -5.35
C ASP A 330 7.83 27.63 -6.04
N PRO A 331 6.65 27.33 -6.59
CA PRO A 331 6.42 26.09 -7.33
C PRO A 331 7.35 25.88 -8.53
N ASN A 332 8.03 26.94 -9.01
CA ASN A 332 8.98 26.85 -10.12
C ASN A 332 10.43 26.64 -9.64
N SER A 333 10.72 26.78 -8.33
CA SER A 333 12.04 26.50 -7.77
C SER A 333 12.25 24.98 -7.63
N PRO A 334 13.25 24.39 -8.31
CA PRO A 334 13.57 22.98 -8.16
C PRO A 334 13.90 22.60 -6.71
N GLU A 335 14.57 23.45 -5.97
CA GLU A 335 14.97 23.22 -4.58
C GLU A 335 13.75 23.12 -3.66
N TRP A 336 12.81 24.05 -3.78
CA TRP A 336 11.57 24.01 -3.04
C TRP A 336 10.73 22.78 -3.42
N GLN A 337 10.68 22.42 -4.72
CA GLN A 337 9.99 21.22 -5.19
C GLN A 337 10.56 19.94 -4.57
N VAL A 338 11.87 19.85 -4.35
CA VAL A 338 12.47 18.67 -3.67
C VAL A 338 11.92 18.55 -2.26
N GLY A 339 11.89 19.63 -1.48
CA GLY A 339 11.30 19.65 -0.13
C GLY A 339 9.82 19.26 -0.14
N ARG A 340 9.02 19.85 -1.04
CA ARG A 340 7.60 19.51 -1.20
C ARG A 340 7.39 18.05 -1.56
N ASN A 341 8.14 17.54 -2.54
CA ASN A 341 7.98 16.16 -3.02
C ASN A 341 8.35 15.14 -1.94
N TYR A 342 9.36 15.44 -1.11
CA TYR A 342 9.67 14.61 0.05
C TYR A 342 8.47 14.54 1.02
N GLN A 343 7.85 15.69 1.35
CA GLN A 343 6.68 15.70 2.23
C GLN A 343 5.50 14.93 1.62
N LEU A 344 5.21 15.13 0.33
CA LEU A 344 4.12 14.44 -0.36
C LEU A 344 4.35 12.94 -0.46
N PHE A 345 5.58 12.50 -0.74
CA PHE A 345 5.93 11.09 -0.75
C PHE A 345 5.73 10.46 0.64
N ARG A 346 6.26 11.09 1.68
CA ARG A 346 6.11 10.62 3.05
C ARG A 346 4.64 10.61 3.51
N TYR A 347 3.86 11.63 3.11
CA TYR A 347 2.41 11.66 3.34
C TYR A 347 1.70 10.44 2.73
N GLN A 348 2.02 10.09 1.49
CA GLN A 348 1.43 8.93 0.82
C GLN A 348 1.75 7.61 1.55
N LEU A 349 2.96 7.48 2.10
CA LEU A 349 3.32 6.32 2.92
C LEU A 349 2.49 6.27 4.21
N GLY A 350 2.33 7.40 4.88
CA GLY A 350 1.47 7.53 6.07
C GLY A 350 0.00 7.18 5.81
N CYS A 351 -0.47 7.31 4.57
CA CYS A 351 -1.84 6.91 4.20
C CYS A 351 -2.05 5.38 4.17
N ASN A 352 -0.96 4.57 4.18
CA ASN A 352 -1.01 3.10 4.29
C ASN A 352 -0.24 2.61 5.53
N ALA A 353 -0.30 3.35 6.63
CA ALA A 353 0.44 3.04 7.85
C ALA A 353 0.04 1.70 8.48
N TYR A 354 -1.22 1.35 8.40
CA TYR A 354 -1.79 0.16 9.08
C TYR A 354 -2.43 -0.83 8.11
N GLY A 355 -2.07 -0.76 6.83
CA GLY A 355 -2.53 -1.72 5.83
C GLY A 355 -1.87 -3.10 5.99
N ASP A 356 -2.59 -4.14 5.60
CA ASP A 356 -2.11 -5.52 5.59
C ASP A 356 -1.23 -5.88 4.38
N TYR A 357 -1.15 -4.99 3.40
CA TYR A 357 -0.41 -5.19 2.15
C TYR A 357 0.56 -4.04 1.90
N PRO A 358 1.70 -4.32 1.25
CA PRO A 358 2.67 -3.30 0.89
C PRO A 358 2.06 -2.18 0.05
N THR A 359 2.54 -0.96 0.28
CA THR A 359 2.24 0.17 -0.59
C THR A 359 2.74 -0.12 -2.00
N LYS A 360 1.87 -0.01 -2.99
CA LYS A 360 2.23 -0.20 -4.41
C LYS A 360 3.17 0.91 -4.87
N PHE A 361 4.29 0.55 -5.50
CA PHE A 361 5.28 1.50 -6.02
C PHE A 361 4.71 2.40 -7.12
N ASN A 362 3.72 1.92 -7.86
CA ASN A 362 3.10 2.57 -9.02
C ASN A 362 1.82 3.34 -8.63
N GLY A 363 1.95 4.31 -7.73
CA GLY A 363 0.88 5.24 -7.35
C GLY A 363 0.14 4.92 -6.06
N GLY A 364 0.57 3.93 -5.28
CA GLY A 364 -0.01 3.62 -3.97
C GLY A 364 -1.53 3.43 -4.03
N LEU A 365 -2.25 4.20 -3.23
CA LEU A 365 -3.71 4.23 -3.18
C LEU A 365 -4.35 5.28 -4.12
N PHE A 366 -3.52 6.07 -4.86
CA PHE A 366 -3.91 7.33 -5.49
C PHE A 366 -3.96 7.29 -7.02
N THR A 367 -4.12 6.14 -7.64
CA THR A 367 -4.35 6.05 -9.09
C THR A 367 -5.69 6.65 -9.50
N PHE A 368 -5.79 7.09 -10.74
CA PHE A 368 -7.00 7.63 -11.38
C PHE A 368 -7.11 7.08 -12.81
N ASP A 369 -8.07 7.55 -13.59
CA ASP A 369 -8.35 7.10 -14.95
C ASP A 369 -7.11 7.18 -15.84
N PRO A 370 -6.58 6.05 -16.34
CA PRO A 370 -5.31 6.01 -17.07
C PRO A 370 -5.37 6.75 -18.40
N GLY A 371 -6.54 6.85 -19.03
CA GLY A 371 -6.75 7.57 -20.28
C GLY A 371 -6.42 9.07 -20.23
N TYR A 372 -6.33 9.65 -19.03
CA TYR A 372 -5.86 11.04 -18.85
C TYR A 372 -4.33 11.17 -18.93
N VAL A 373 -3.61 10.07 -18.75
CA VAL A 373 -2.14 10.03 -18.87
C VAL A 373 -1.73 9.49 -20.24
N ASP A 374 -2.36 8.39 -20.67
CA ASP A 374 -2.13 7.76 -21.98
C ASP A 374 -3.48 7.44 -22.62
N LYS A 375 -3.78 8.11 -23.74
CA LYS A 375 -5.02 7.91 -24.50
C LYS A 375 -5.16 6.50 -25.10
N ASN A 376 -4.08 5.74 -25.18
CA ASN A 376 -4.12 4.34 -25.61
C ASN A 376 -4.63 3.39 -24.51
N LEU A 377 -4.82 3.90 -23.29
CA LEU A 377 -5.34 3.17 -22.15
C LEU A 377 -6.73 3.73 -21.71
N PRO A 378 -7.77 3.63 -22.56
CA PRO A 378 -9.11 4.13 -22.26
C PRO A 378 -9.84 3.19 -21.31
N PHE A 379 -9.20 2.89 -20.17
CA PHE A 379 -9.68 1.91 -19.20
C PHE A 379 -10.28 2.61 -17.98
N THR A 380 -11.00 1.84 -17.18
CA THR A 380 -11.56 2.32 -15.92
C THR A 380 -10.46 2.73 -14.93
N PRO A 381 -10.75 3.49 -13.88
CA PRO A 381 -9.78 3.85 -12.85
C PRO A 381 -9.25 2.66 -12.03
N ASP A 382 -9.74 1.44 -12.27
CA ASP A 382 -9.20 0.20 -11.71
C ASP A 382 -7.91 -0.25 -12.39
N HIS A 383 -7.68 0.22 -13.62
CA HIS A 383 -6.50 -0.18 -14.39
C HIS A 383 -5.22 0.46 -13.83
N ARG A 384 -4.21 -0.37 -13.74
CA ARG A 384 -2.86 0.01 -13.34
C ARG A 384 -1.88 -0.93 -14.02
N ASN A 385 -0.88 -0.41 -14.69
CA ASN A 385 0.21 -1.24 -15.19
C ASN A 385 0.94 -1.89 -14.02
N TRP A 386 1.30 -3.17 -14.14
CA TRP A 386 1.81 -4.00 -13.04
C TRP A 386 0.86 -3.99 -11.84
N GLY A 387 -0.44 -4.21 -12.10
CA GLY A 387 -1.52 -3.90 -11.18
C GLY A 387 -1.60 -4.76 -9.95
N GLY A 388 -2.09 -5.99 -10.07
CA GLY A 388 -2.41 -6.84 -8.92
C GLY A 388 -1.19 -7.36 -8.18
N GLY A 389 -0.13 -7.77 -8.91
CA GLY A 389 1.08 -8.37 -8.34
C GLY A 389 1.87 -7.45 -7.40
N THR A 390 2.68 -8.06 -6.57
CA THR A 390 3.67 -7.38 -5.72
C THR A 390 5.05 -7.58 -6.34
N HIS A 391 5.76 -6.47 -6.55
CA HIS A 391 7.12 -6.49 -7.06
C HIS A 391 8.06 -6.21 -5.91
N THR A 392 9.05 -7.07 -5.74
CA THR A 392 10.09 -6.97 -4.71
C THR A 392 11.23 -6.03 -5.16
N SER A 393 12.43 -6.20 -4.70
CA SER A 393 13.60 -5.46 -5.16
C SER A 393 13.42 -3.93 -5.08
N GLN A 394 13.84 -3.20 -6.12
CA GLN A 394 13.78 -1.74 -6.17
C GLN A 394 12.38 -1.17 -5.93
N ASN A 395 11.34 -1.90 -6.30
CA ASN A 395 9.95 -1.46 -6.18
C ASN A 395 9.51 -1.30 -4.72
N GLN A 396 10.06 -2.07 -3.80
CA GLN A 396 9.81 -1.95 -2.37
C GLN A 396 10.95 -1.29 -1.61
N ARG A 397 12.19 -1.46 -2.04
CA ARG A 397 13.34 -0.78 -1.47
C ARG A 397 13.14 0.72 -1.40
N LEU A 398 12.71 1.34 -2.50
CA LEU A 398 12.47 2.78 -2.58
C LEU A 398 11.32 3.26 -1.68
N VAL A 399 10.38 2.38 -1.36
CA VAL A 399 9.23 2.69 -0.51
C VAL A 399 9.59 2.55 0.98
N TYR A 400 10.30 1.49 1.37
CA TYR A 400 10.43 1.08 2.77
C TYR A 400 11.75 1.43 3.44
N PHE A 401 12.91 1.42 2.75
CA PHE A 401 14.16 1.87 3.35
C PHE A 401 14.14 3.33 3.85
N PRO A 402 13.48 4.28 3.18
CA PRO A 402 13.37 5.65 3.69
C PRO A 402 12.71 5.74 5.08
N LEU A 403 11.83 4.80 5.44
CA LEU A 403 11.13 4.78 6.73
C LEU A 403 12.09 4.61 7.92
N PHE A 404 13.21 3.90 7.74
CA PHE A 404 14.25 3.79 8.76
C PHE A 404 14.92 5.14 9.03
N LYS A 405 15.14 5.94 7.99
CA LYS A 405 15.77 7.27 8.13
C LYS A 405 14.81 8.30 8.70
N SER A 406 13.52 8.17 8.43
CA SER A 406 12.50 9.08 8.97
C SER A 406 11.99 8.67 10.37
N GLY A 407 12.37 7.47 10.86
CA GLY A 407 11.88 6.94 12.14
C GLY A 407 10.41 6.52 12.11
N ASP A 408 9.88 6.21 10.92
CA ASP A 408 8.49 5.78 10.70
C ASP A 408 8.38 4.25 10.77
N PHE A 409 8.93 3.64 11.82
CA PHE A 409 9.03 2.19 12.00
C PHE A 409 7.68 1.49 12.06
N ASP A 410 6.66 2.17 12.58
CA ASP A 410 5.28 1.66 12.67
C ASP A 410 4.58 1.47 11.30
N LEU A 411 5.19 1.94 10.21
CA LEU A 411 4.71 1.72 8.84
C LEU A 411 5.30 0.45 8.19
N LEU A 412 6.40 -0.09 8.71
CA LEU A 412 7.09 -1.27 8.17
C LEU A 412 6.26 -2.56 8.25
N PRO A 413 5.43 -2.79 9.28
CA PRO A 413 4.62 -4.01 9.37
C PRO A 413 3.72 -4.29 8.18
N SER A 414 3.25 -3.28 7.45
CA SER A 414 2.44 -3.46 6.23
C SER A 414 3.16 -4.29 5.16
N GLN A 415 4.49 -4.16 5.06
CA GLN A 415 5.34 -4.97 4.19
C GLN A 415 5.77 -6.28 4.87
N LEU A 416 6.36 -6.19 6.05
CA LEU A 416 7.03 -7.33 6.66
C LEU A 416 6.05 -8.45 7.03
N ASN A 417 4.87 -8.10 7.56
CA ASN A 417 3.83 -9.08 7.87
C ASN A 417 3.23 -9.73 6.61
N PHE A 418 3.23 -9.03 5.47
CA PHE A 418 2.82 -9.64 4.20
C PHE A 418 3.73 -10.83 3.85
N TYR A 419 5.05 -10.67 3.95
CA TYR A 419 5.99 -11.75 3.66
C TYR A 419 5.93 -12.89 4.68
N LEU A 420 5.60 -12.60 5.95
CA LEU A 420 5.33 -13.66 6.93
C LEU A 420 4.10 -14.50 6.54
N ARG A 421 3.04 -13.87 6.06
CA ARG A 421 1.86 -14.61 5.59
C ARG A 421 2.14 -15.43 4.33
N ALA A 422 2.99 -14.92 3.45
CA ALA A 422 3.38 -15.57 2.20
C ALA A 422 4.46 -16.67 2.39
N LEU A 423 5.16 -16.68 3.52
CA LEU A 423 6.27 -17.60 3.80
C LEU A 423 5.91 -19.08 3.62
N PRO A 424 4.78 -19.60 4.14
CA PRO A 424 4.43 -21.01 3.96
C PRO A 424 4.31 -21.41 2.48
N ASN A 425 3.76 -20.54 1.63
CA ASN A 425 3.64 -20.82 0.20
C ASN A 425 5.02 -20.92 -0.48
N ALA A 426 5.95 -20.09 -0.09
CA ALA A 426 7.33 -20.10 -0.61
C ALA A 426 8.09 -21.36 -0.16
N GLU A 427 7.90 -21.81 1.08
CA GLU A 427 8.49 -23.05 1.61
C GLU A 427 7.93 -24.30 0.91
N ILE A 428 6.61 -24.39 0.77
CA ILE A 428 5.95 -25.50 0.05
C ILE A 428 6.43 -25.55 -1.40
N ARG A 429 6.56 -24.40 -2.06
CA ARG A 429 7.08 -24.32 -3.42
C ARG A 429 8.52 -24.84 -3.52
N THR A 430 9.39 -24.48 -2.59
CA THR A 430 10.79 -24.92 -2.53
C THR A 430 10.88 -26.42 -2.35
N GLU A 431 10.17 -26.98 -1.39
CA GLU A 431 10.14 -28.41 -1.13
C GLU A 431 9.57 -29.18 -2.32
N PHE A 432 8.49 -28.69 -2.91
CA PHE A 432 7.83 -29.33 -4.06
C PHE A 432 8.72 -29.42 -5.29
N TYR A 433 9.44 -28.35 -5.62
CA TYR A 433 10.26 -28.34 -6.85
C TYR A 433 11.65 -28.96 -6.68
N TRP A 434 12.25 -28.79 -5.52
CA TRP A 434 13.67 -29.09 -5.31
C TRP A 434 13.95 -30.07 -4.18
N GLY A 435 12.96 -30.43 -3.38
CA GLY A 435 13.07 -31.44 -2.32
C GLY A 435 13.95 -31.01 -1.14
N HIS A 436 14.13 -29.71 -0.92
CA HIS A 436 14.89 -29.17 0.20
C HIS A 436 14.12 -28.10 0.96
N LYS A 437 14.60 -27.71 2.13
CA LYS A 437 13.99 -26.68 2.99
C LYS A 437 14.35 -25.27 2.55
N GLY A 438 13.71 -24.30 3.19
CA GLY A 438 13.91 -22.87 2.99
C GLY A 438 12.90 -22.25 2.06
N ALA A 439 12.85 -20.94 2.00
CA ALA A 439 11.93 -20.19 1.18
C ALA A 439 12.68 -19.26 0.24
N SER A 440 12.17 -19.10 -0.98
CA SER A 440 12.60 -18.08 -1.92
C SER A 440 11.41 -17.32 -2.47
N PHE A 441 11.60 -16.01 -2.64
CA PHE A 441 10.66 -15.13 -3.29
C PHE A 441 11.28 -14.62 -4.58
N THR A 442 10.50 -14.70 -5.66
CA THR A 442 10.91 -14.14 -6.94
C THR A 442 10.73 -12.62 -6.94
N GLU A 443 11.24 -11.92 -7.93
CA GLU A 443 11.09 -10.47 -8.03
C GLU A 443 9.62 -10.07 -8.23
N GLN A 444 8.84 -10.88 -8.95
CA GLN A 444 7.43 -10.62 -9.23
C GLN A 444 6.56 -11.69 -8.57
N LEU A 445 5.66 -11.25 -7.70
CA LEU A 445 4.78 -12.12 -6.92
C LEU A 445 3.30 -11.74 -7.12
N GLU A 446 2.45 -12.74 -7.07
CA GLU A 446 1.02 -12.54 -6.79
C GLU A 446 0.78 -12.25 -5.30
N GLN A 447 -0.42 -11.76 -4.94
CA GLN A 447 -0.73 -11.36 -3.55
C GLN A 447 -0.73 -12.52 -2.53
N TYR A 448 -0.54 -13.73 -2.99
CA TYR A 448 -0.39 -14.94 -2.18
C TYR A 448 1.06 -15.47 -2.13
N GLY A 449 2.04 -14.68 -2.59
CA GLY A 449 3.46 -15.00 -2.47
C GLY A 449 4.01 -16.03 -3.47
N LEU A 450 3.20 -16.53 -4.39
CA LEU A 450 3.68 -17.33 -5.53
C LEU A 450 4.16 -16.41 -6.65
N PRO A 451 5.13 -16.84 -7.49
CA PRO A 451 5.54 -16.09 -8.66
C PRO A 451 4.38 -15.68 -9.55
N LEU A 452 4.49 -14.56 -10.25
CA LEU A 452 3.50 -14.14 -11.23
C LEU A 452 3.27 -15.23 -12.29
N ALA A 453 2.02 -15.54 -12.58
CA ALA A 453 1.66 -16.54 -13.58
C ALA A 453 2.20 -16.20 -14.99
N THR A 454 2.45 -14.92 -15.30
CA THR A 454 3.09 -14.55 -16.57
C THR A 454 4.47 -15.15 -16.76
N SER A 455 5.23 -15.34 -15.69
CA SER A 455 6.56 -15.97 -15.72
C SER A 455 6.52 -17.49 -15.83
N TYR A 456 5.33 -18.08 -15.57
CA TYR A 456 5.00 -19.50 -15.76
C TYR A 456 3.95 -19.70 -16.86
N GLY A 457 3.67 -18.65 -17.64
CA GLY A 457 2.49 -18.49 -18.46
C GLY A 457 2.42 -19.35 -19.73
N TRP A 458 1.45 -19.02 -20.56
CA TRP A 458 0.97 -19.75 -21.73
C TRP A 458 2.02 -20.00 -22.82
N LYS A 459 3.11 -19.24 -22.84
CA LYS A 459 4.22 -19.38 -23.81
C LYS A 459 5.46 -20.04 -23.22
N ARG A 460 5.36 -20.61 -22.01
CA ARG A 460 6.48 -21.29 -21.37
C ARG A 460 6.81 -22.59 -22.12
N PRO A 461 8.09 -22.85 -22.49
CA PRO A 461 8.48 -24.12 -23.05
C PRO A 461 8.28 -25.30 -22.09
N ASP A 462 7.75 -26.42 -22.57
CA ASP A 462 7.45 -27.60 -21.74
C ASP A 462 8.67 -28.18 -21.03
N ASN A 463 9.85 -28.04 -21.63
CA ASN A 463 11.12 -28.57 -21.11
C ASN A 463 11.87 -27.56 -20.21
N PHE A 464 11.30 -26.37 -19.95
CA PHE A 464 11.95 -25.42 -19.06
C PHE A 464 11.85 -25.92 -17.60
N PRO A 465 12.94 -25.81 -16.80
CA PRO A 465 12.96 -26.34 -15.43
C PRO A 465 11.81 -25.79 -14.59
N LYS A 466 11.06 -26.69 -13.93
CA LYS A 466 10.04 -26.33 -12.98
C LYS A 466 10.68 -25.55 -11.82
N GLY A 467 9.95 -24.62 -11.27
CA GLY A 467 10.44 -23.80 -10.16
C GLY A 467 11.23 -22.56 -10.57
N LEU A 468 11.69 -22.45 -11.82
CA LEU A 468 12.35 -21.25 -12.34
C LEU A 468 11.37 -20.38 -13.13
N GLU A 469 11.51 -19.06 -13.03
CA GLU A 469 10.77 -18.12 -13.86
C GLU A 469 11.21 -18.23 -15.34
N TYR A 470 10.24 -18.27 -16.25
CA TYR A 470 10.54 -18.10 -17.67
C TYR A 470 10.61 -16.61 -18.02
N ASN A 471 11.42 -15.92 -17.29
CA ASN A 471 11.76 -14.53 -17.51
C ASN A 471 13.27 -14.38 -17.35
N TYR A 472 13.96 -14.34 -18.47
CA TYR A 472 15.42 -14.36 -18.46
C TYR A 472 16.06 -13.09 -17.87
N TRP A 473 15.28 -12.07 -17.51
CA TRP A 473 15.74 -10.90 -16.77
C TRP A 473 15.75 -11.13 -15.26
N LEU A 474 14.83 -11.97 -14.74
CA LEU A 474 14.56 -12.16 -13.32
C LEU A 474 14.95 -13.55 -12.81
N GLU A 475 15.27 -14.45 -13.74
CA GLU A 475 15.71 -15.81 -13.44
C GLU A 475 16.86 -15.81 -12.42
N TYR A 476 16.73 -16.59 -11.36
CA TYR A 476 17.65 -16.68 -10.22
C TYR A 476 17.76 -15.43 -9.32
N GLN A 477 16.92 -14.42 -9.48
CA GLN A 477 16.95 -13.23 -8.63
C GLN A 477 16.22 -13.50 -7.31
N TRP A 478 16.88 -14.17 -6.40
CA TRP A 478 16.35 -14.53 -5.08
C TRP A 478 16.91 -13.66 -3.94
N ASP A 479 17.89 -12.84 -4.19
CA ASP A 479 18.59 -12.03 -3.19
C ASP A 479 17.72 -10.91 -2.61
N THR A 480 16.61 -10.56 -3.25
CA THR A 480 15.73 -9.48 -2.77
C THR A 480 15.08 -9.79 -1.40
N GLN A 481 14.84 -11.07 -1.08
CA GLN A 481 14.35 -11.44 0.25
C GLN A 481 15.38 -11.17 1.36
N LEU A 482 16.69 -11.18 1.02
CA LEU A 482 17.74 -10.83 1.96
C LEU A 482 17.69 -9.35 2.35
N GLU A 483 17.22 -8.47 1.44
CA GLU A 483 16.98 -7.06 1.79
C GLU A 483 15.85 -6.94 2.83
N PHE A 484 14.80 -7.76 2.73
CA PHE A 484 13.72 -7.76 3.72
C PHE A 484 14.18 -8.34 5.05
N ALA A 485 15.02 -9.38 5.02
CA ALA A 485 15.67 -9.89 6.21
C ALA A 485 16.52 -8.81 6.90
N LEU A 486 17.27 -8.02 6.13
CA LEU A 486 18.01 -6.87 6.66
C LEU A 486 17.09 -5.82 7.28
N MET A 487 15.96 -5.49 6.63
CA MET A 487 14.95 -4.56 7.18
C MET A 487 14.40 -5.08 8.52
N MET A 488 14.14 -6.39 8.63
CA MET A 488 13.69 -7.02 9.89
C MET A 488 14.75 -6.89 11.00
N LEU A 489 16.01 -7.14 10.69
CA LEU A 489 17.13 -6.96 11.63
C LEU A 489 17.35 -5.49 11.99
N ASP A 490 17.13 -4.58 11.06
CA ASP A 490 17.26 -3.14 11.29
C ASP A 490 16.16 -2.57 12.20
N LEU A 491 14.99 -3.20 12.29
CA LEU A 491 13.96 -2.85 13.28
C LEU A 491 14.48 -3.03 14.70
N GLU A 492 15.13 -4.14 14.99
CA GLU A 492 15.76 -4.36 16.29
C GLU A 492 16.86 -3.32 16.53
N ARG A 493 17.77 -3.17 15.57
CA ARG A 493 18.96 -2.31 15.74
C ARG A 493 18.62 -0.83 15.93
N TYR A 494 17.66 -0.30 15.17
CA TYR A 494 17.37 1.13 15.18
C TYR A 494 16.22 1.53 16.10
N ASN A 495 15.31 0.59 16.42
CA ASN A 495 14.11 0.85 17.21
C ASN A 495 14.06 0.02 18.51
N GLY A 496 14.92 -1.00 18.67
CA GLY A 496 14.86 -1.92 19.81
C GLY A 496 13.59 -2.78 19.81
N GLU A 497 12.99 -3.01 18.63
CA GLU A 497 11.76 -3.79 18.50
C GLU A 497 12.05 -5.28 18.65
N ASP A 498 11.17 -6.00 19.34
CA ASP A 498 11.22 -7.46 19.36
C ASP A 498 10.88 -8.04 17.98
N ILE A 499 11.88 -8.63 17.34
CA ILE A 499 11.78 -9.22 16.02
C ILE A 499 11.61 -10.74 16.02
N SER A 500 11.32 -11.36 17.17
CA SER A 500 11.18 -12.82 17.31
C SER A 500 10.23 -13.40 16.27
N LYS A 501 9.14 -12.70 15.93
CA LYS A 501 8.18 -13.12 14.90
C LYS A 501 8.77 -13.17 13.48
N TYR A 502 9.86 -12.44 13.22
CA TYR A 502 10.50 -12.36 11.89
C TYR A 502 11.66 -13.34 11.73
N ILE A 503 12.21 -13.89 12.82
CA ILE A 503 13.31 -14.85 12.78
C ILE A 503 13.04 -16.05 11.84
N PRO A 504 11.83 -16.67 11.85
CA PRO A 504 11.53 -17.76 10.93
C PRO A 504 11.68 -17.40 9.44
N PHE A 505 11.34 -16.17 9.04
CA PHE A 505 11.53 -15.69 7.68
C PHE A 505 13.02 -15.59 7.31
N ILE A 506 13.83 -15.02 8.22
CA ILE A 506 15.27 -14.85 8.02
C ILE A 506 15.95 -16.21 7.91
N GLU A 507 15.67 -17.12 8.84
CA GLU A 507 16.20 -18.47 8.87
C GLU A 507 15.81 -19.27 7.62
N SER A 508 14.55 -19.20 7.22
CA SER A 508 14.04 -19.89 6.02
C SER A 508 14.74 -19.41 4.76
N GLY A 509 14.98 -18.09 4.65
CA GLY A 509 15.74 -17.50 3.56
C GLY A 509 17.20 -17.99 3.51
N LEU A 510 17.92 -17.95 4.63
CA LEU A 510 19.30 -18.43 4.71
C LEU A 510 19.38 -19.93 4.39
N THR A 511 18.44 -20.73 4.93
CA THR A 511 18.34 -22.16 4.63
C THR A 511 18.18 -22.42 3.14
N PHE A 512 17.33 -21.61 2.46
CA PHE A 512 17.17 -21.71 1.01
C PHE A 512 18.50 -21.51 0.29
N PHE A 513 19.24 -20.46 0.56
CA PHE A 513 20.51 -20.19 -0.12
C PHE A 513 21.52 -21.34 0.10
N TYR A 514 21.63 -21.84 1.32
CA TYR A 514 22.54 -22.94 1.63
C TYR A 514 22.13 -24.26 0.94
N GLU A 515 20.89 -24.70 1.11
CA GLU A 515 20.40 -25.97 0.56
C GLU A 515 20.26 -25.92 -0.96
N HIS A 516 19.80 -24.79 -1.52
CA HIS A 516 19.58 -24.67 -2.95
C HIS A 516 20.90 -24.69 -3.73
N TYR A 517 21.95 -24.02 -3.26
CA TYR A 517 23.22 -24.04 -3.97
C TYR A 517 23.95 -25.38 -3.82
N ARG A 518 23.74 -26.12 -2.74
CA ARG A 518 24.13 -27.53 -2.66
C ARG A 518 23.38 -28.40 -3.66
N TYR A 519 22.08 -28.25 -3.76
CA TYR A 519 21.25 -28.91 -4.78
C TYR A 519 21.74 -28.59 -6.20
N GLN A 520 21.99 -27.34 -6.50
CA GLN A 520 22.50 -26.89 -7.81
C GLN A 520 23.89 -27.45 -8.12
N ALA A 521 24.78 -27.55 -7.16
CA ALA A 521 26.09 -28.16 -7.33
C ALA A 521 25.97 -29.67 -7.65
N ASN A 522 25.12 -30.39 -6.91
CA ASN A 522 24.86 -31.81 -7.13
C ASN A 522 24.29 -32.10 -8.54
N LEU A 523 23.31 -31.30 -9.00
CA LEU A 523 22.75 -31.42 -10.33
C LEU A 523 23.79 -31.35 -11.45
N ARG A 524 24.84 -30.59 -11.26
CA ARG A 524 25.92 -30.38 -12.22
C ARG A 524 27.14 -31.25 -11.98
N SER A 525 27.08 -32.16 -11.01
CA SER A 525 28.25 -32.95 -10.55
C SER A 525 29.47 -32.07 -10.25
N ARG A 526 29.24 -30.94 -9.57
CA ARG A 526 30.25 -29.94 -9.18
C ARG A 526 30.44 -29.91 -7.67
N SER A 527 31.56 -29.37 -7.22
CA SER A 527 31.75 -29.06 -5.82
C SER A 527 30.74 -28.00 -5.33
N THR A 528 30.30 -28.16 -4.08
CA THR A 528 29.50 -27.15 -3.37
C THR A 528 30.35 -25.97 -2.93
N TYR A 529 31.61 -26.26 -2.63
CA TYR A 529 32.58 -25.29 -2.13
C TYR A 529 33.75 -25.15 -3.12
N ASP A 530 34.32 -23.97 -3.17
CA ASP A 530 35.54 -23.70 -3.95
C ASP A 530 36.81 -24.23 -3.24
N GLY A 531 37.99 -23.89 -3.78
CA GLY A 531 39.28 -24.33 -3.22
C GLY A 531 39.61 -23.69 -1.88
N GLU A 532 38.92 -22.64 -1.50
CA GLU A 532 39.10 -21.92 -0.21
C GLU A 532 38.07 -22.35 0.83
N GLY A 533 37.08 -23.15 0.42
CA GLY A 533 36.00 -23.65 1.30
C GLY A 533 34.76 -22.77 1.30
N ASP A 534 34.65 -21.79 0.41
CA ASP A 534 33.52 -20.90 0.31
C ASP A 534 32.39 -21.50 -0.54
N LEU A 535 31.13 -21.25 -0.15
CA LEU A 535 29.93 -21.71 -0.88
C LEU A 535 29.87 -21.08 -2.29
N ILE A 536 29.76 -21.93 -3.30
CA ILE A 536 29.62 -21.49 -4.69
C ILE A 536 28.18 -21.12 -4.99
N LEU A 537 27.91 -19.84 -5.25
CA LEU A 537 26.60 -19.31 -5.63
C LEU A 537 26.47 -19.26 -7.15
N PHE A 538 26.04 -20.39 -7.77
CA PHE A 538 25.84 -20.49 -9.22
C PHE A 538 24.75 -21.53 -9.56
N PRO A 539 23.78 -21.22 -10.46
CA PRO A 539 23.56 -19.92 -11.10
C PRO A 539 22.92 -18.91 -10.15
N GLY A 540 23.25 -17.64 -10.32
CA GLY A 540 22.64 -16.54 -9.59
C GLY A 540 22.33 -15.37 -10.52
N SER A 541 21.70 -14.34 -10.00
CA SER A 541 21.51 -13.06 -10.71
C SER A 541 22.03 -11.91 -9.87
N GLY A 542 22.61 -10.90 -10.52
CA GLY A 542 22.96 -9.63 -9.93
C GLY A 542 22.13 -8.54 -10.57
N ALA A 543 21.02 -8.14 -9.95
CA ALA A 543 20.00 -7.28 -10.53
C ALA A 543 19.36 -7.85 -11.84
N GLU A 544 18.39 -7.15 -12.39
CA GLU A 544 17.63 -7.61 -13.57
C GLU A 544 18.47 -7.89 -14.82
N THR A 545 19.65 -7.29 -14.93
CA THR A 545 20.49 -7.34 -16.14
C THR A 545 21.57 -8.41 -16.13
N TYR A 546 21.97 -8.87 -14.95
CA TYR A 546 23.10 -9.80 -14.81
C TYR A 546 22.61 -11.19 -14.38
N LYS A 547 22.22 -12.01 -15.34
CA LYS A 547 21.82 -13.40 -15.13
C LYS A 547 22.96 -14.38 -15.33
N MET A 548 22.76 -15.58 -14.79
CA MET A 548 23.78 -16.62 -14.79
C MET A 548 25.08 -16.14 -14.14
N ALA A 549 24.95 -15.27 -13.14
CA ALA A 549 26.08 -14.77 -12.38
C ALA A 549 26.69 -15.88 -11.53
N TYR A 550 28.01 -15.88 -11.47
CA TYR A 550 28.80 -16.70 -10.56
C TYR A 550 29.22 -15.83 -9.38
N ASN A 551 28.85 -16.23 -8.17
CA ASN A 551 29.22 -15.51 -6.94
C ASN A 551 28.89 -14.02 -7.01
N SER A 552 27.59 -13.70 -7.23
CA SER A 552 27.12 -12.31 -7.28
C SER A 552 27.51 -11.55 -6.03
N THR A 553 28.20 -10.42 -6.19
CA THR A 553 28.67 -9.59 -5.08
C THR A 553 27.51 -9.10 -4.20
N SER A 554 26.36 -8.77 -4.78
CA SER A 554 25.18 -8.34 -4.00
C SER A 554 24.68 -9.45 -3.08
N THR A 555 24.62 -10.69 -3.58
CA THR A 555 24.15 -11.85 -2.81
C THR A 555 25.16 -12.20 -1.69
N ILE A 556 26.46 -12.21 -2.00
CA ILE A 556 27.51 -12.48 -1.00
C ILE A 556 27.46 -11.43 0.10
N ALA A 557 27.44 -10.15 -0.26
CA ALA A 557 27.40 -9.05 0.71
C ALA A 557 26.15 -9.11 1.60
N ALA A 558 25.00 -9.45 1.01
CA ALA A 558 23.76 -9.60 1.75
C ALA A 558 23.83 -10.78 2.75
N LEU A 559 24.28 -11.96 2.30
CA LEU A 559 24.43 -13.13 3.17
C LEU A 559 25.40 -12.85 4.33
N GLN A 560 26.59 -12.30 4.05
CA GLN A 560 27.56 -11.93 5.07
C GLN A 560 26.99 -10.93 6.08
N THR A 561 26.29 -9.90 5.59
CA THR A 561 25.67 -8.89 6.46
C THR A 561 24.62 -9.50 7.37
N ILE A 562 23.72 -10.32 6.83
CA ILE A 562 22.63 -10.93 7.60
C ILE A 562 23.16 -11.92 8.63
N LEU A 563 24.11 -12.79 8.24
CA LEU A 563 24.73 -13.74 9.17
C LEU A 563 25.44 -13.01 10.31
N THR A 564 26.25 -11.98 9.99
CA THR A 564 26.92 -11.17 11.01
C THR A 564 25.90 -10.54 11.97
N ARG A 565 24.84 -9.96 11.43
CA ARG A 565 23.81 -9.29 12.23
C ARG A 565 22.99 -10.25 13.08
N LEU A 566 22.73 -11.48 12.61
CA LEU A 566 22.06 -12.52 13.40
C LEU A 566 22.92 -12.95 14.59
N LEU A 567 24.23 -13.12 14.37
CA LEU A 567 25.17 -13.49 15.43
C LEU A 567 25.40 -12.37 16.46
N GLU A 568 25.07 -11.13 16.13
CA GLU A 568 25.10 -9.98 17.05
C GLU A 568 23.80 -9.87 17.89
N LEU A 569 22.74 -10.60 17.54
CA LEU A 569 21.49 -10.58 18.31
C LEU A 569 21.68 -11.23 19.69
N PRO A 570 20.87 -10.82 20.69
CA PRO A 570 20.81 -11.51 21.99
C PRO A 570 20.48 -13.00 21.83
N ASP A 571 21.07 -13.85 22.66
CA ASP A 571 20.89 -15.31 22.66
C ASP A 571 19.41 -15.75 22.76
N SER A 572 18.52 -14.85 23.23
CA SER A 572 17.07 -15.10 23.28
C SER A 572 16.42 -15.28 21.90
N TYR A 573 17.05 -14.80 20.83
CA TYR A 573 16.53 -14.92 19.46
C TYR A 573 16.90 -16.23 18.77
N LEU A 574 18.06 -16.79 19.08
CA LEU A 574 18.62 -17.97 18.44
C LEU A 574 18.94 -19.04 19.48
N SER A 575 18.57 -20.29 19.20
CA SER A 575 19.03 -21.43 20.01
C SER A 575 20.53 -21.66 19.79
N GLU A 576 21.21 -22.31 20.76
CA GLU A 576 22.61 -22.67 20.67
C GLU A 576 22.92 -23.50 19.39
N GLU A 577 22.02 -24.41 19.01
CA GLU A 577 22.11 -25.20 17.77
C GLU A 577 22.10 -24.31 16.50
N LYS A 578 21.41 -23.19 16.54
CA LYS A 578 21.31 -22.27 15.40
C LYS A 578 22.47 -21.28 15.29
N HIS A 579 23.24 -21.11 16.35
CA HIS A 579 24.48 -20.34 16.32
C HIS A 579 25.62 -21.09 15.62
N LEU A 580 25.57 -22.42 15.61
CA LEU A 580 26.53 -23.30 14.93
C LEU A 580 26.21 -23.44 13.44
#